data_76bbbf0cc9f04b06e3c0028c22e91894
#
_entry.id   76bbbf0cc9f04b06e3c0028c22e91894
#
_cell.length_a   1.000
_cell.length_b   1.000
_cell.length_c   1.000
_cell.angle_alpha   90.00
_cell.angle_beta   90.00
_cell.angle_gamma   90.00
#
_symmetry.space_group_name_H-M   'P 1'
#
loop_
_entity.id
_entity.type
_entity.pdbx_description
1 polymer ?
#
loop_
_entity_poly.entity_id
_entity_poly.type
_entity_poly.pdbx_seq_one_letter_code
_entity_poly.pdbx_strand_id
1 'polypeptide(L)'
;MDVLFELFRDYATIGGMPEVVNTYIKNKNFSGTLGIQKQLLKDYEEDITKYVEGLDKAKVKAVYNHISTFLAKENKRFQITKIGKNARNRDYIGCVEWLADAGVINVCYCLNQPELPLKGNYDPKLYKLYYKDTGLLIASLDEEAQEDLRANKNLGTYKGAIYENIVGDMLVKQGYNLYYYSNDKPSLEMD
;
A
#
# COMPACT_ATOMS: atom_id res chain seq x y z
N MET A 1 -0.70 -27.76 -8.15
CA MET A 1 -0.37 -26.76 -7.11
C MET A 1 0.53 -25.66 -7.69
N ASP A 2 1.46 -26.02 -8.55
CA ASP A 2 2.44 -25.08 -9.13
C ASP A 2 1.80 -23.96 -9.99
N VAL A 3 0.81 -24.31 -10.83
CA VAL A 3 0.10 -23.33 -11.70
C VAL A 3 -0.60 -22.23 -10.90
N LEU A 4 -1.21 -22.56 -9.75
CA LEU A 4 -1.89 -21.58 -8.92
C LEU A 4 -0.89 -20.61 -8.26
N PHE A 5 0.26 -21.12 -7.82
CA PHE A 5 1.32 -20.29 -7.27
C PHE A 5 1.94 -19.37 -8.33
N GLU A 6 2.09 -19.86 -9.56
CA GLU A 6 2.57 -19.04 -10.68
C GLU A 6 1.58 -17.90 -10.97
N LEU A 7 0.29 -18.20 -11.11
CA LEU A 7 -0.75 -17.19 -11.32
C LEU A 7 -0.84 -16.18 -10.17
N PHE A 8 -0.69 -16.64 -8.93
CA PHE A 8 -0.68 -15.74 -7.78
C PHE A 8 0.54 -14.82 -7.80
N ARG A 9 1.71 -15.32 -8.15
CA ARG A 9 2.93 -14.52 -8.30
C ARG A 9 2.79 -13.49 -9.43
N ASP A 10 2.23 -13.90 -10.56
CA ASP A 10 1.99 -13.02 -11.68
C ASP A 10 1.02 -11.90 -11.27
N TYR A 11 -0.07 -12.24 -10.59
CA TYR A 11 -1.00 -11.25 -10.02
C TYR A 11 -0.29 -10.34 -9.01
N ALA A 12 0.51 -10.89 -8.11
CA ALA A 12 1.28 -10.09 -7.14
C ALA A 12 2.20 -9.06 -7.82
N THR A 13 2.70 -9.36 -9.03
CA THR A 13 3.60 -8.49 -9.79
C THR A 13 2.85 -7.46 -10.63
N ILE A 14 1.78 -7.86 -11.32
CA ILE A 14 1.06 -6.97 -12.25
C ILE A 14 -0.09 -6.21 -11.61
N GLY A 15 -0.65 -6.74 -10.51
CA GLY A 15 -1.87 -6.21 -9.90
C GLY A 15 -3.13 -6.49 -10.71
N GLY A 16 -4.17 -5.68 -10.47
CA GLY A 16 -5.48 -5.80 -11.11
C GLY A 16 -5.86 -4.61 -12.00
N MET A 17 -4.96 -3.67 -12.28
CA MET A 17 -5.25 -2.52 -13.14
C MET A 17 -5.51 -2.99 -14.58
N PRO A 18 -6.66 -2.62 -15.20
CA PRO A 18 -7.12 -3.22 -16.46
C PRO A 18 -6.12 -3.15 -17.62
N GLU A 19 -5.44 -2.02 -17.76
CA GLU A 19 -4.47 -1.82 -18.83
C GLU A 19 -3.21 -2.68 -18.63
N VAL A 20 -2.75 -2.81 -17.40
CA VAL A 20 -1.61 -3.67 -17.02
C VAL A 20 -1.94 -5.14 -17.30
N VAL A 21 -3.11 -5.60 -16.83
CA VAL A 21 -3.59 -6.97 -17.03
C VAL A 21 -3.76 -7.27 -18.53
N ASN A 22 -4.37 -6.36 -19.28
CA ASN A 22 -4.56 -6.54 -20.72
C ASN A 22 -3.22 -6.63 -21.47
N THR A 23 -2.25 -5.82 -21.10
CA THR A 23 -0.89 -5.85 -21.69
C THR A 23 -0.20 -7.17 -21.38
N TYR A 24 -0.28 -7.65 -20.14
CA TYR A 24 0.27 -8.95 -19.73
C TYR A 24 -0.37 -10.11 -20.52
N ILE A 25 -1.70 -10.13 -20.64
CA ILE A 25 -2.43 -11.19 -21.38
C ILE A 25 -2.04 -11.18 -22.86
N LYS A 26 -1.95 -10.00 -23.50
CA LYS A 26 -1.57 -9.87 -24.90
C LYS A 26 -0.15 -10.34 -25.16
N ASN A 27 0.78 -9.94 -24.33
CA ASN A 27 2.20 -10.24 -24.50
C ASN A 27 2.59 -11.62 -23.95
N LYS A 28 1.76 -12.22 -23.08
CA LYS A 28 2.02 -13.45 -22.34
C LYS A 28 3.34 -13.40 -21.52
N ASN A 29 3.72 -12.22 -21.13
CA ASN A 29 4.88 -11.93 -20.29
C ASN A 29 4.78 -10.52 -19.69
N PHE A 30 5.72 -10.13 -18.83
CA PHE A 30 5.72 -8.85 -18.13
C PHE A 30 6.16 -7.64 -18.98
N SER A 31 6.51 -7.83 -20.26
CA SER A 31 6.97 -6.74 -21.11
C SER A 31 5.93 -5.61 -21.23
N GLY A 32 6.36 -4.39 -20.97
CA GLY A 32 5.52 -3.20 -21.03
C GLY A 32 4.68 -2.93 -19.77
N THR A 33 4.44 -3.92 -18.91
CA THR A 33 3.57 -3.74 -17.72
C THR A 33 4.13 -2.73 -16.73
N LEU A 34 5.44 -2.74 -16.47
CA LEU A 34 6.06 -1.80 -15.54
C LEU A 34 5.96 -0.35 -15.99
N GLY A 35 6.10 -0.09 -17.29
CA GLY A 35 5.96 1.25 -17.82
C GLY A 35 4.57 1.83 -17.55
N ILE A 36 3.53 1.02 -17.72
CA ILE A 36 2.14 1.40 -17.42
C ILE A 36 1.95 1.62 -15.93
N GLN A 37 2.44 0.71 -15.08
CA GLN A 37 2.36 0.85 -13.62
C GLN A 37 3.06 2.11 -13.11
N LYS A 38 4.26 2.42 -13.61
CA LYS A 38 4.99 3.66 -13.28
C LYS A 38 4.23 4.90 -13.78
N GLN A 39 3.59 4.83 -14.94
CA GLN A 39 2.76 5.93 -15.42
C GLN A 39 1.55 6.16 -14.53
N LEU A 40 0.85 5.11 -14.12
CA LEU A 40 -0.28 5.21 -13.18
C LEU A 40 0.12 5.86 -11.86
N LEU A 41 1.31 5.54 -11.30
CA LEU A 41 1.79 6.23 -10.09
C LEU A 41 1.95 7.73 -10.30
N LYS A 42 2.48 8.16 -11.46
CA LYS A 42 2.61 9.58 -11.80
C LYS A 42 1.25 10.24 -12.01
N ASP A 43 0.32 9.56 -12.66
CA ASP A 43 -1.03 10.07 -12.89
C ASP A 43 -1.72 10.33 -11.55
N TYR A 44 -1.59 9.43 -10.56
CA TYR A 44 -2.09 9.66 -9.19
C TYR A 44 -1.41 10.87 -8.51
N GLU A 45 -0.10 11.06 -8.68
CA GLU A 45 0.58 12.25 -8.16
C GLU A 45 0.09 13.55 -8.82
N GLU A 46 -0.18 13.52 -10.12
CA GLU A 46 -0.76 14.65 -10.85
C GLU A 46 -2.18 14.93 -10.39
N ASP A 47 -3.00 13.90 -10.19
CA ASP A 47 -4.35 14.02 -9.65
C ASP A 47 -4.35 14.58 -8.24
N ILE A 48 -3.44 14.18 -7.36
CA ILE A 48 -3.24 14.81 -6.05
C ILE A 48 -2.98 16.30 -6.22
N THR A 49 -2.11 16.68 -7.17
CA THR A 49 -1.78 18.09 -7.42
C THR A 49 -2.98 18.89 -7.93
N LYS A 50 -3.83 18.26 -8.73
CA LYS A 50 -4.99 18.89 -9.38
C LYS A 50 -6.18 19.01 -8.46
N TYR A 51 -6.51 17.93 -7.74
CA TYR A 51 -7.79 17.80 -7.04
C TYR A 51 -7.75 18.04 -5.53
N VAL A 52 -6.56 18.08 -4.92
CA VAL A 52 -6.46 18.42 -3.49
C VAL A 52 -6.82 19.90 -3.28
N GLU A 53 -7.88 20.15 -2.54
CA GLU A 53 -8.34 21.47 -2.12
C GLU A 53 -8.37 21.55 -0.59
N GLY A 54 -8.06 22.72 -0.04
CA GLY A 54 -8.10 22.94 1.41
C GLY A 54 -6.97 22.27 2.22
N LEU A 55 -6.10 21.48 1.58
CA LEU A 55 -4.96 20.81 2.18
C LEU A 55 -3.65 21.22 1.48
N ASP A 56 -2.54 21.01 2.18
CA ASP A 56 -1.21 21.15 1.60
C ASP A 56 -0.88 19.99 0.66
N LYS A 57 -0.91 20.24 -0.63
CA LYS A 57 -0.65 19.25 -1.70
C LYS A 57 0.71 18.56 -1.54
N ALA A 58 1.73 19.28 -1.06
CA ALA A 58 3.05 18.70 -0.83
C ALA A 58 3.02 17.65 0.30
N LYS A 59 2.19 17.87 1.34
CA LYS A 59 2.01 16.90 2.42
C LYS A 59 1.25 15.67 1.95
N VAL A 60 0.19 15.83 1.14
CA VAL A 60 -0.56 14.69 0.58
C VAL A 60 0.36 13.83 -0.29
N LYS A 61 1.15 14.45 -1.17
CA LYS A 61 2.17 13.75 -1.97
C LYS A 61 3.22 13.06 -1.09
N ALA A 62 3.69 13.74 -0.04
CA ALA A 62 4.67 13.16 0.87
C ALA A 62 4.14 11.89 1.56
N VAL A 63 2.86 11.86 1.97
CA VAL A 63 2.24 10.64 2.48
C VAL A 63 2.24 9.55 1.43
N TYR A 64 1.74 9.83 0.23
CA TYR A 64 1.63 8.88 -0.86
C TYR A 64 2.98 8.25 -1.23
N ASN A 65 4.01 9.08 -1.40
CA ASN A 65 5.35 8.64 -1.83
C ASN A 65 6.14 7.88 -0.76
N HIS A 66 5.71 7.91 0.50
CA HIS A 66 6.39 7.16 1.57
C HIS A 66 5.72 5.82 1.93
N ILE A 67 4.60 5.46 1.29
CA ILE A 67 3.87 4.22 1.62
C ILE A 67 4.77 3.00 1.47
N SER A 68 5.40 2.79 0.31
CA SER A 68 6.31 1.67 0.07
C SER A 68 7.47 1.61 1.05
N THR A 69 8.03 2.76 1.40
CA THR A 69 9.14 2.86 2.37
C THR A 69 8.75 2.33 3.75
N PHE A 70 7.53 2.57 4.20
CA PHE A 70 7.07 2.06 5.49
C PHE A 70 6.65 0.59 5.41
N LEU A 71 6.03 0.16 4.32
CA LEU A 71 5.67 -1.24 4.10
C LEU A 71 6.90 -2.16 4.02
N ALA A 72 8.02 -1.64 3.54
CA ALA A 72 9.28 -2.38 3.47
C ALA A 72 9.98 -2.59 4.83
N LYS A 73 9.51 -1.94 5.90
CA LYS A 73 10.10 -2.10 7.25
C LYS A 73 9.48 -3.29 7.97
N GLU A 74 10.20 -3.82 8.96
CA GLU A 74 9.69 -4.85 9.86
C GLU A 74 8.43 -4.35 10.60
N ASN A 75 8.51 -3.15 11.19
CA ASN A 75 7.33 -2.45 11.69
C ASN A 75 6.74 -1.57 10.58
N LYS A 76 5.66 -2.02 9.98
CA LYS A 76 4.98 -1.39 8.84
C LYS A 76 4.09 -0.20 9.23
N ARG A 77 4.10 0.23 10.50
CA ARG A 77 3.35 1.41 10.96
C ARG A 77 3.82 2.66 10.21
N PHE A 78 2.87 3.39 9.67
CA PHE A 78 3.15 4.65 9.00
C PHE A 78 3.49 5.73 10.03
N GLN A 79 4.67 6.32 9.94
CA GLN A 79 5.18 7.26 10.93
C GLN A 79 5.38 8.64 10.31
N ILE A 80 4.41 9.52 10.48
CA ILE A 80 4.43 10.89 9.96
C ILE A 80 5.71 11.63 10.37
N THR A 81 6.17 11.44 11.60
CA THR A 81 7.38 12.08 12.11
C THR A 81 8.67 11.72 11.36
N LYS A 82 8.63 10.68 10.53
CA LYS A 82 9.77 10.23 9.69
C LYS A 82 9.68 10.70 8.23
N ILE A 83 8.58 11.35 7.84
CA ILE A 83 8.42 11.88 6.47
C ILE A 83 9.24 13.17 6.27
N GLY A 84 9.37 13.98 7.32
CA GLY A 84 10.09 15.24 7.22
C GLY A 84 10.48 15.83 8.57
N LYS A 85 11.43 16.76 8.56
CA LYS A 85 11.83 17.53 9.76
C LYS A 85 10.60 18.30 10.27
N ASN A 86 10.27 18.12 11.55
CA ASN A 86 9.14 18.77 12.22
C ASN A 86 7.74 18.32 11.77
N ALA A 87 7.59 17.23 11.01
CA ALA A 87 6.29 16.67 10.66
C ALA A 87 5.55 16.19 11.92
N ARG A 88 4.28 16.61 12.08
CA ARG A 88 3.43 16.26 13.22
C ARG A 88 2.17 15.56 12.71
N ASN A 89 1.72 14.53 13.41
CA ASN A 89 0.52 13.77 13.02
C ASN A 89 -0.68 14.67 12.72
N ARG A 90 -0.94 15.68 13.56
CA ARG A 90 -2.07 16.60 13.39
C ARG A 90 -2.09 17.35 12.03
N ASP A 91 -0.90 17.56 11.44
CA ASP A 91 -0.76 18.32 10.21
C ASP A 91 -0.98 17.45 8.95
N TYR A 92 -1.15 16.12 9.12
CA TYR A 92 -1.25 15.12 8.05
C TYR A 92 -2.52 14.25 8.12
N ILE A 93 -3.33 14.36 9.17
CA ILE A 93 -4.55 13.52 9.32
C ILE A 93 -5.43 13.69 8.10
N GLY A 94 -5.80 14.92 7.73
CA GLY A 94 -6.61 15.18 6.53
C GLY A 94 -5.96 14.70 5.23
N CYS A 95 -4.63 14.59 5.17
CA CYS A 95 -3.93 14.08 3.99
C CYS A 95 -4.18 12.57 3.80
N VAL A 96 -4.16 11.80 4.88
CA VAL A 96 -4.45 10.35 4.85
C VAL A 96 -5.91 10.11 4.53
N GLU A 97 -6.81 10.86 5.17
CA GLU A 97 -8.26 10.78 4.92
C GLU A 97 -8.58 11.09 3.46
N TRP A 98 -8.01 12.17 2.91
CA TRP A 98 -8.21 12.54 1.51
C TRP A 98 -7.75 11.42 0.54
N LEU A 99 -6.59 10.81 0.76
CA LEU A 99 -6.09 9.69 -0.07
C LEU A 99 -6.99 8.45 0.03
N ALA A 100 -7.55 8.18 1.21
CA ALA A 100 -8.47 7.08 1.42
C ALA A 100 -9.81 7.32 0.71
N ASP A 101 -10.39 8.53 0.85
CA ASP A 101 -11.64 8.94 0.23
C ASP A 101 -11.53 9.00 -1.30
N ALA A 102 -10.39 9.45 -1.82
CA ALA A 102 -10.06 9.41 -3.25
C ALA A 102 -9.88 7.97 -3.79
N GLY A 103 -9.89 6.97 -2.92
CA GLY A 103 -9.75 5.57 -3.31
C GLY A 103 -8.34 5.20 -3.78
N VAL A 104 -7.32 5.94 -3.37
CA VAL A 104 -5.92 5.71 -3.76
C VAL A 104 -5.23 4.73 -2.81
N ILE A 105 -5.63 4.74 -1.54
CA ILE A 105 -5.07 3.91 -0.49
C ILE A 105 -6.15 3.17 0.33
N ASN A 106 -5.72 2.11 1.01
CA ASN A 106 -6.43 1.47 2.10
C ASN A 106 -5.75 1.81 3.42
N VAL A 107 -6.52 2.15 4.46
CA VAL A 107 -6.00 2.45 5.80
C VAL A 107 -6.35 1.30 6.74
N CYS A 108 -5.34 0.78 7.43
CA CYS A 108 -5.49 -0.26 8.46
C CYS A 108 -5.15 0.36 9.82
N TYR A 109 -6.15 0.57 10.68
CA TYR A 109 -5.98 1.22 11.97
C TYR A 109 -5.57 0.24 13.08
N CYS A 110 -4.74 0.71 14.01
CA CYS A 110 -4.38 -0.06 15.20
C CYS A 110 -5.53 -0.04 16.21
N LEU A 111 -5.94 -1.21 16.67
CA LEU A 111 -6.89 -1.32 17.79
C LEU A 111 -6.18 -1.08 19.11
N ASN A 112 -6.82 -0.32 20.01
CA ASN A 112 -6.44 -0.22 21.41
C ASN A 112 -6.75 -1.52 22.16
N GLN A 113 -7.90 -2.14 21.82
CA GLN A 113 -8.35 -3.44 22.32
C GLN A 113 -9.07 -4.18 21.18
N PRO A 114 -8.84 -5.50 20.99
CA PRO A 114 -9.47 -6.30 19.96
C PRO A 114 -10.88 -6.74 20.39
N GLU A 115 -11.72 -5.79 20.79
CA GLU A 115 -13.09 -6.01 21.29
C GLU A 115 -14.11 -5.27 20.43
N LEU A 116 -15.30 -5.84 20.31
CA LEU A 116 -16.42 -5.21 19.60
C LEU A 116 -17.04 -4.06 20.42
N PRO A 117 -17.42 -2.97 19.78
CA PRO A 117 -17.35 -2.68 18.34
C PRO A 117 -15.94 -2.18 17.95
N LEU A 118 -15.29 -2.86 17.00
CA LEU A 118 -13.91 -2.51 16.55
C LEU A 118 -13.80 -1.03 16.13
N LYS A 119 -14.85 -0.52 15.47
CA LYS A 119 -14.91 0.87 14.99
C LYS A 119 -14.82 1.92 16.10
N GLY A 120 -15.11 1.54 17.36
CA GLY A 120 -15.00 2.42 18.54
C GLY A 120 -13.66 2.28 19.28
N ASN A 121 -12.84 1.28 18.94
CA ASN A 121 -11.68 0.86 19.74
C ASN A 121 -10.33 1.04 19.04
N TYR A 122 -10.26 1.82 17.96
CA TYR A 122 -8.98 2.06 17.26
C TYR A 122 -8.35 3.41 17.63
N ASP A 123 -7.02 3.51 17.47
CA ASP A 123 -6.27 4.76 17.57
C ASP A 123 -6.13 5.40 16.18
N PRO A 124 -6.74 6.59 15.92
CA PRO A 124 -6.64 7.25 14.63
C PRO A 124 -5.23 7.75 14.28
N LYS A 125 -4.29 7.69 15.20
CA LYS A 125 -2.88 8.12 15.00
C LYS A 125 -1.95 6.95 14.65
N LEU A 126 -2.42 5.73 14.85
CA LEU A 126 -1.64 4.52 14.61
C LEU A 126 -2.28 3.72 13.47
N TYR A 127 -1.61 3.65 12.32
CA TYR A 127 -2.12 2.97 11.15
C TYR A 127 -1.00 2.46 10.24
N LYS A 128 -1.37 1.48 9.41
CA LYS A 128 -0.61 1.04 8.22
C LYS A 128 -1.33 1.57 6.99
N LEU A 129 -0.60 1.86 5.92
CA LEU A 129 -1.17 2.31 4.64
C LEU A 129 -0.82 1.31 3.55
N TYR A 130 -1.81 0.90 2.77
CA TYR A 130 -1.65 0.00 1.65
C TYR A 130 -2.10 0.68 0.36
N TYR A 131 -1.49 0.34 -0.77
CA TYR A 131 -2.00 0.72 -2.07
C TYR A 131 -3.29 -0.05 -2.40
N LYS A 132 -4.21 0.56 -3.14
CA LYS A 132 -5.42 -0.09 -3.68
C LYS A 132 -5.14 -1.16 -4.72
N ASP A 133 -3.90 -1.26 -5.18
CA ASP A 133 -3.46 -2.25 -6.14
C ASP A 133 -2.01 -2.65 -5.85
N THR A 134 -1.75 -3.96 -5.87
CA THR A 134 -0.39 -4.46 -5.60
C THR A 134 0.61 -4.10 -6.70
N GLY A 135 0.15 -3.94 -7.95
CA GLY A 135 1.00 -3.48 -9.05
C GLY A 135 1.54 -2.07 -8.84
N LEU A 136 0.78 -1.19 -8.14
CA LEU A 136 1.26 0.15 -7.76
C LEU A 136 2.33 0.04 -6.67
N LEU A 137 2.18 -0.87 -5.71
CA LEU A 137 3.23 -1.13 -4.72
C LEU A 137 4.51 -1.58 -5.42
N ILE A 138 4.42 -2.53 -6.35
CA ILE A 138 5.58 -3.04 -7.11
C ILE A 138 6.26 -1.90 -7.89
N ALA A 139 5.49 -1.07 -8.59
CA ALA A 139 6.03 0.04 -9.37
C ALA A 139 6.67 1.13 -8.51
N SER A 140 6.30 1.23 -7.23
CA SER A 140 6.88 2.17 -6.27
C SER A 140 8.18 1.70 -5.62
N LEU A 141 8.59 0.44 -5.86
CA LEU A 141 9.86 -0.12 -5.37
C LEU A 141 11.02 0.27 -6.29
N ASP A 142 12.24 0.10 -5.80
CA ASP A 142 13.46 0.27 -6.58
C ASP A 142 13.52 -0.72 -7.76
N GLU A 143 14.20 -0.35 -8.84
CA GLU A 143 14.25 -1.17 -10.07
C GLU A 143 14.79 -2.57 -9.83
N GLU A 144 15.81 -2.70 -8.99
CA GLU A 144 16.41 -4.00 -8.61
C GLU A 144 15.39 -4.91 -7.91
N ALA A 145 14.57 -4.36 -7.00
CA ALA A 145 13.51 -5.13 -6.33
C ALA A 145 12.43 -5.58 -7.31
N GLN A 146 12.12 -4.77 -8.30
CA GLN A 146 11.15 -5.11 -9.36
C GLN A 146 11.68 -6.21 -10.28
N GLU A 147 12.96 -6.18 -10.63
CA GLU A 147 13.61 -7.22 -11.43
C GLU A 147 13.67 -8.55 -10.68
N ASP A 148 14.00 -8.52 -9.40
CA ASP A 148 14.04 -9.72 -8.55
C ASP A 148 12.66 -10.38 -8.39
N LEU A 149 11.59 -9.58 -8.27
CA LEU A 149 10.22 -10.06 -8.28
C LEU A 149 9.86 -10.81 -9.57
N ARG A 150 10.19 -10.21 -10.71
CA ARG A 150 9.91 -10.79 -12.03
C ARG A 150 10.74 -12.03 -12.31
N ALA A 151 11.98 -12.03 -11.87
CA ALA A 151 12.88 -13.18 -11.99
C ALA A 151 12.57 -14.30 -10.96
N ASN A 152 11.54 -14.16 -10.13
CA ASN A 152 11.20 -15.09 -9.04
C ASN A 152 12.37 -15.33 -8.07
N LYS A 153 13.19 -14.32 -7.85
CA LYS A 153 14.23 -14.36 -6.83
C LYS A 153 13.65 -14.09 -5.44
N ASN A 154 14.51 -14.26 -4.43
CA ASN A 154 14.07 -14.04 -3.04
C ASN A 154 13.66 -12.58 -2.82
N LEU A 155 12.38 -12.36 -2.47
CA LEU A 155 11.79 -11.05 -2.25
C LEU A 155 12.22 -10.40 -0.93
N GLY A 156 12.93 -11.13 -0.07
CA GLY A 156 13.42 -10.60 1.20
C GLY A 156 12.35 -9.87 1.99
N THR A 157 12.64 -8.63 2.38
CA THR A 157 11.79 -7.76 3.19
C THR A 157 10.46 -7.38 2.51
N TYR A 158 10.42 -7.32 1.17
CA TYR A 158 9.22 -6.91 0.42
C TYR A 158 8.13 -7.98 0.38
N LYS A 159 8.47 -9.26 0.58
CA LYS A 159 7.50 -10.36 0.51
C LYS A 159 6.31 -10.16 1.47
N GLY A 160 6.60 -9.83 2.72
CA GLY A 160 5.58 -9.53 3.72
C GLY A 160 4.72 -8.31 3.35
N ALA A 161 5.36 -7.25 2.82
CA ALA A 161 4.66 -6.05 2.38
C ALA A 161 3.66 -6.34 1.25
N ILE A 162 4.08 -7.13 0.26
CA ILE A 162 3.25 -7.50 -0.88
C ILE A 162 2.04 -8.33 -0.43
N TYR A 163 2.26 -9.32 0.42
CA TYR A 163 1.17 -10.17 0.91
C TYR A 163 0.19 -9.40 1.78
N GLU A 164 0.66 -8.57 2.71
CA GLU A 164 -0.23 -7.70 3.50
C GLU A 164 -1.04 -6.74 2.62
N ASN A 165 -0.42 -6.14 1.60
CA ASN A 165 -1.12 -5.26 0.67
C ASN A 165 -2.20 -6.02 -0.10
N ILE A 166 -1.91 -7.23 -0.61
CA ILE A 166 -2.87 -8.08 -1.33
C ILE A 166 -4.04 -8.44 -0.42
N VAL A 167 -3.75 -8.96 0.77
CA VAL A 167 -4.79 -9.40 1.73
C VAL A 167 -5.64 -8.21 2.18
N GLY A 168 -5.02 -7.08 2.50
CA GLY A 168 -5.73 -5.86 2.87
C GLY A 168 -6.67 -5.38 1.76
N ASP A 169 -6.20 -5.32 0.51
CA ASP A 169 -7.04 -4.92 -0.62
C ASP A 169 -8.19 -5.91 -0.87
N MET A 170 -7.92 -7.21 -0.77
CA MET A 170 -8.95 -8.25 -0.90
C MET A 170 -10.04 -8.12 0.16
N LEU A 171 -9.68 -7.87 1.41
CA LEU A 171 -10.64 -7.69 2.50
C LEU A 171 -11.50 -6.44 2.30
N VAL A 172 -10.90 -5.33 1.89
CA VAL A 172 -11.65 -4.09 1.60
C VAL A 172 -12.62 -4.29 0.44
N LYS A 173 -12.23 -4.98 -0.62
CA LYS A 173 -13.11 -5.33 -1.76
C LYS A 173 -14.30 -6.20 -1.35
N GLN A 174 -14.18 -6.96 -0.26
CA GLN A 174 -15.28 -7.72 0.34
C GLN A 174 -16.12 -6.91 1.35
N GLY A 175 -15.82 -5.62 1.55
CA GLY A 175 -16.57 -4.73 2.43
C GLY A 175 -16.07 -4.70 3.88
N TYR A 176 -14.93 -5.29 4.19
CA TYR A 176 -14.36 -5.24 5.53
C TYR A 176 -13.56 -3.95 5.75
N ASN A 177 -13.63 -3.40 6.98
CA ASN A 177 -12.69 -2.40 7.45
C ASN A 177 -11.43 -3.11 7.96
N LEU A 178 -10.27 -2.50 7.71
CA LEU A 178 -9.00 -3.07 8.13
C LEU A 178 -8.61 -2.60 9.52
N TYR A 179 -8.27 -3.53 10.36
CA TYR A 179 -7.71 -3.29 11.69
C TYR A 179 -6.57 -4.25 11.96
N TYR A 180 -5.60 -3.80 12.76
CA TYR A 180 -4.61 -4.68 13.35
C TYR A 180 -4.52 -4.41 14.85
N TYR A 181 -4.05 -5.37 15.60
CA TYR A 181 -3.79 -5.20 17.03
C TYR A 181 -2.31 -5.44 17.29
N SER A 182 -1.69 -4.55 18.05
CA SER A 182 -0.32 -4.70 18.51
C SER A 182 -0.26 -4.22 19.94
N ASN A 183 0.20 -5.08 20.83
CA ASN A 183 0.54 -4.64 22.19
C ASN A 183 2.06 -4.38 22.25
N ASP A 184 2.50 -3.58 23.26
CA ASP A 184 3.90 -3.20 23.44
C ASP A 184 4.82 -4.38 23.80
N LYS A 185 4.28 -5.60 23.90
CA LYS A 185 5.07 -6.83 24.03
C LYS A 185 5.51 -7.28 22.65
N PRO A 186 6.81 -7.43 22.37
CA PRO A 186 7.34 -7.72 21.03
C PRO A 186 6.92 -9.06 20.44
N SER A 187 6.01 -9.81 21.08
CA SER A 187 5.62 -11.16 20.69
C SER A 187 4.21 -11.29 20.13
N LEU A 188 3.40 -10.23 20.06
CA LEU A 188 2.02 -10.34 19.57
C LEU A 188 1.64 -9.14 18.69
N GLU A 189 1.74 -9.32 17.39
CA GLU A 189 1.04 -8.52 16.38
C GLU A 189 0.03 -9.43 15.68
N MET A 190 -1.24 -9.04 15.66
CA MET A 190 -2.31 -9.71 14.92
C MET A 190 -2.82 -8.73 13.85
N ASP A 191 -2.75 -9.15 12.61
CA ASP A 191 -3.29 -8.44 11.45
C ASP A 191 -4.66 -8.96 11.04
#